data_5e805559f0b1619d7ee70950e5078ff8
#
_entry.id   5e805559f0b1619d7ee70950e5078ff8
#
_cell.length_a   1.000
_cell.length_b   1.000
_cell.length_c   1.000
_cell.angle_alpha   90.00
_cell.angle_beta   90.00
_cell.angle_gamma   90.00
#
_symmetry.space_group_name_H-M   'P 1'
#
loop_
_entity.id
_entity.type
_entity.pdbx_description
1 polymer ?
#
loop_
_entity_poly.entity_id
_entity_poly.type
_entity_poly.pdbx_seq_one_letter_code
_entity_poly.pdbx_strand_id
1 'polypeptide(L)'
;MRCIAGAAAAAWLLAAAVCASDARAARPIVTDDARLTTAGSCQVESWSRIYPSSREVWALPACNPGGNFEVTAGGGLARPDATSSSSDYILQGKTLFRSLAPGGWGMGLAFGRVLHPEVNPGPNLLGNTYAYVPVSISLLDDRLITHVNFGWLKDRATREDRATWGVGAELRLDERWLGIAEVFGDSRNKPYTQFGTRFSLLSDFQIDATLGAQFGASGVNRWLSLGLRYIPDKLW
;
A
#
# COMPACT_ATOMS: atom_id res chain seq x y z
N MET A 1 -0.14 -58.65 37.97
CA MET A 1 -1.39 -57.84 37.82
C MET A 1 -1.03 -56.62 37.00
N ARG A 2 -1.80 -56.31 35.99
CA ARG A 2 -1.39 -55.61 34.77
C ARG A 2 -1.37 -54.11 34.89
N CYS A 3 -0.36 -53.53 34.26
CA CYS A 3 -0.19 -52.12 33.91
C CYS A 3 -1.31 -51.58 33.05
N ILE A 4 -1.84 -50.41 33.33
CA ILE A 4 -2.43 -49.50 32.38
C ILE A 4 -1.93 -48.09 32.70
N ALA A 5 -0.92 -47.68 31.95
CA ALA A 5 -0.49 -46.29 31.89
C ALA A 5 -0.11 -46.02 30.41
N GLY A 6 -0.73 -45.03 29.81
CA GLY A 6 -0.26 -44.58 28.53
C GLY A 6 -1.37 -44.26 27.55
N ALA A 7 -1.99 -43.09 27.65
CA ALA A 7 -2.68 -42.44 26.53
C ALA A 7 -3.17 -41.00 26.93
N ALA A 8 -2.28 -40.10 27.24
CA ALA A 8 -2.64 -38.70 27.52
C ALA A 8 -1.58 -37.68 27.13
N ALA A 9 -0.68 -38.00 26.19
CA ALA A 9 0.42 -37.09 25.83
C ALA A 9 0.46 -36.69 24.35
N ALA A 10 -0.56 -37.04 23.57
CA ALA A 10 -0.57 -36.78 22.10
C ALA A 10 -1.54 -35.68 21.63
N ALA A 11 -2.20 -34.95 22.52
CA ALA A 11 -3.27 -34.01 22.15
C ALA A 11 -2.88 -32.52 22.25
N TRP A 12 -1.63 -32.18 22.54
CA TRP A 12 -1.21 -30.76 22.74
C TRP A 12 -0.25 -30.20 21.68
N LEU A 13 -0.03 -30.89 20.56
CA LEU A 13 0.89 -30.46 19.50
C LEU A 13 0.19 -30.01 18.20
N LEU A 14 -1.13 -29.88 18.19
CA LEU A 14 -1.90 -29.54 16.97
C LEU A 14 -2.62 -28.20 17.01
N ALA A 15 -2.31 -27.30 17.94
CA ALA A 15 -3.00 -26.02 18.09
C ALA A 15 -2.12 -24.78 17.94
N ALA A 16 -1.01 -24.85 17.21
CA ALA A 16 -0.15 -23.70 16.94
C ALA A 16 0.13 -23.52 15.44
N ALA A 17 -0.81 -23.83 14.57
CA ALA A 17 -0.88 -23.19 13.27
C ALA A 17 -1.53 -21.81 13.48
N VAL A 18 -0.82 -20.91 14.12
CA VAL A 18 -1.11 -19.48 14.07
C VAL A 18 -0.98 -19.10 12.59
N CYS A 19 -2.12 -18.92 11.94
CA CYS A 19 -2.20 -18.24 10.66
C CYS A 19 -1.56 -16.86 10.89
N ALA A 20 -0.29 -16.72 10.57
CA ALA A 20 0.32 -15.43 10.37
C ALA A 20 -0.46 -14.80 9.21
N SER A 21 -1.49 -14.03 9.52
CA SER A 21 -2.13 -13.18 8.55
C SER A 21 -1.05 -12.21 8.08
N ASP A 22 -0.56 -12.42 6.87
CA ASP A 22 0.37 -11.51 6.22
C ASP A 22 -0.26 -10.12 6.26
N ALA A 23 0.26 -9.27 7.15
CA ALA A 23 -0.11 -7.86 7.17
C ALA A 23 0.41 -7.28 5.84
N ARG A 24 -0.48 -7.05 4.89
CA ARG A 24 -0.15 -6.54 3.57
C ARG A 24 -0.47 -5.06 3.53
N ALA A 25 0.47 -4.24 3.06
CA ALA A 25 0.22 -2.83 2.89
C ALA A 25 -0.87 -2.62 1.84
N ALA A 26 -1.88 -1.85 2.18
CA ALA A 26 -2.93 -1.42 1.26
C ALA A 26 -2.87 0.09 1.11
N ARG A 27 -3.20 0.61 -0.06
CA ARG A 27 -3.41 2.04 -0.22
C ARG A 27 -4.63 2.47 0.61
N PRO A 28 -4.64 3.61 1.28
CA PRO A 28 -4.16 4.89 0.77
C PRO A 28 -2.72 5.29 1.12
N ILE A 29 -1.85 4.39 1.60
CA ILE A 29 -0.44 4.72 1.79
C ILE A 29 0.21 4.94 0.43
N VAL A 30 1.03 6.00 0.32
CA VAL A 30 1.78 6.35 -0.89
C VAL A 30 3.12 5.61 -0.94
N THR A 31 3.73 5.40 0.23
CA THR A 31 4.96 4.61 0.37
C THR A 31 4.61 3.13 0.20
N ASP A 32 5.03 2.55 -0.92
CA ASP A 32 4.74 1.16 -1.26
C ASP A 32 5.61 0.18 -0.47
N ASP A 33 5.16 -1.05 -0.33
CA ASP A 33 5.87 -2.12 0.37
C ASP A 33 6.64 -3.06 -0.58
N ALA A 34 7.49 -3.91 -0.03
CA ALA A 34 8.19 -4.96 -0.76
C ALA A 34 7.43 -6.30 -0.70
N ARG A 35 6.13 -6.27 -1.08
CA ARG A 35 5.26 -7.44 -1.18
C ARG A 35 4.52 -7.42 -2.52
N LEU A 36 4.05 -8.57 -2.97
CA LEU A 36 3.18 -8.73 -4.13
C LEU A 36 1.88 -9.40 -3.69
N THR A 37 0.85 -9.26 -4.48
CA THR A 37 -0.34 -10.10 -4.41
C THR A 37 0.06 -11.57 -4.47
N THR A 38 -0.68 -12.43 -3.80
CA THR A 38 -0.45 -13.88 -3.81
C THR A 38 -0.35 -14.42 -5.24
N ALA A 39 0.61 -15.31 -5.48
CA ALA A 39 0.79 -15.96 -6.78
C ALA A 39 -0.50 -16.68 -7.21
N GLY A 40 -0.91 -16.49 -8.45
CA GLY A 40 -2.16 -17.03 -8.98
C GLY A 40 -3.40 -16.31 -8.45
N SER A 41 -3.28 -15.07 -7.99
CA SER A 41 -4.40 -14.29 -7.50
C SER A 41 -4.33 -12.83 -7.97
N CYS A 42 -5.42 -12.12 -7.73
CA CYS A 42 -5.53 -10.68 -7.90
C CYS A 42 -5.95 -10.04 -6.59
N GLN A 43 -5.76 -8.75 -6.46
CA GLN A 43 -6.31 -7.90 -5.42
C GLN A 43 -6.94 -6.67 -6.04
N VAL A 44 -7.82 -6.01 -5.31
CA VAL A 44 -8.34 -4.70 -5.67
C VAL A 44 -8.12 -3.76 -4.50
N GLU A 45 -7.41 -2.67 -4.75
CA GLU A 45 -7.28 -1.55 -3.83
C GLU A 45 -8.10 -0.38 -4.36
N SER A 46 -8.91 0.22 -3.51
CA SER A 46 -9.72 1.39 -3.86
C SER A 46 -9.72 2.37 -2.70
N TRP A 47 -9.70 3.65 -3.02
CA TRP A 47 -9.80 4.68 -1.99
C TRP A 47 -10.46 5.94 -2.52
N SER A 48 -11.03 6.70 -1.60
CA SER A 48 -11.49 8.07 -1.83
C SER A 48 -10.66 9.02 -0.99
N ARG A 49 -10.24 10.15 -1.57
CA ARG A 49 -9.64 11.26 -0.84
C ARG A 49 -10.54 12.48 -0.94
N ILE A 50 -10.77 13.10 0.18
CA ILE A 50 -11.63 14.27 0.34
C ILE A 50 -10.75 15.43 0.79
N TYR A 51 -10.62 16.42 -0.07
CA TYR A 51 -9.93 17.67 0.17
C TYR A 51 -10.93 18.80 0.47
N PRO A 52 -10.52 19.95 0.97
CA PRO A 52 -11.43 21.08 1.21
C PRO A 52 -12.22 21.54 -0.01
N SER A 53 -11.65 21.40 -1.22
CA SER A 53 -12.25 21.91 -2.50
C SER A 53 -12.27 20.88 -3.61
N SER A 54 -12.08 19.60 -3.31
CA SER A 54 -12.11 18.56 -4.32
C SER A 54 -12.23 17.18 -3.67
N ARG A 55 -12.57 16.19 -4.48
CA ARG A 55 -12.53 14.77 -4.09
C ARG A 55 -11.99 13.94 -5.24
N GLU A 56 -11.34 12.85 -4.89
CA GLU A 56 -10.89 11.85 -5.85
C GLU A 56 -11.28 10.45 -5.40
N VAL A 57 -11.46 9.56 -6.38
CA VAL A 57 -11.71 8.13 -6.15
C VAL A 57 -10.80 7.35 -7.07
N TRP A 58 -10.18 6.32 -6.54
CA TRP A 58 -9.27 5.44 -7.26
C TRP A 58 -9.67 3.98 -7.10
N ALA A 59 -9.38 3.19 -8.13
CA ALA A 59 -9.47 1.73 -8.09
C ALA A 59 -8.30 1.12 -8.87
N LEU A 60 -7.50 0.32 -8.20
CA LEU A 60 -6.29 -0.31 -8.73
C LEU A 60 -6.34 -1.83 -8.54
N PRO A 61 -6.96 -2.57 -9.46
CA PRO A 61 -6.76 -4.01 -9.53
C PRO A 61 -5.32 -4.35 -9.88
N ALA A 62 -4.75 -5.32 -9.15
CA ALA A 62 -3.41 -5.85 -9.35
C ALA A 62 -3.43 -7.37 -9.33
N CYS A 63 -2.75 -8.01 -10.28
CA CYS A 63 -2.70 -9.46 -10.42
C CYS A 63 -1.26 -9.96 -10.47
N ASN A 64 -1.00 -11.10 -9.84
CA ASN A 64 0.29 -11.79 -9.85
C ASN A 64 0.17 -13.18 -10.50
N PRO A 65 0.29 -13.29 -11.83
CA PRO A 65 0.10 -14.55 -12.52
C PRO A 65 1.22 -15.58 -12.27
N GLY A 66 2.44 -15.11 -12.06
CA GLY A 66 3.64 -15.95 -12.08
C GLY A 66 4.41 -16.08 -10.76
N GLY A 67 3.97 -15.42 -9.69
CA GLY A 67 4.60 -15.49 -8.37
C GLY A 67 5.56 -14.35 -8.06
N ASN A 68 6.35 -13.87 -9.01
CA ASN A 68 7.33 -12.78 -8.78
C ASN A 68 7.12 -11.56 -9.67
N PHE A 69 5.94 -11.43 -10.25
CA PHE A 69 5.60 -10.26 -11.06
C PHE A 69 4.12 -9.90 -10.90
N GLU A 70 3.87 -8.69 -10.48
CA GLU A 70 2.53 -8.14 -10.34
C GLU A 70 2.29 -7.08 -11.40
N VAL A 71 1.13 -7.13 -12.03
CA VAL A 71 0.64 -6.12 -12.95
C VAL A 71 -0.54 -5.41 -12.30
N THR A 72 -0.46 -4.10 -12.20
CA THR A 72 -1.54 -3.23 -11.74
C THR A 72 -2.04 -2.43 -12.94
N ALA A 73 -3.35 -2.46 -13.18
CA ALA A 73 -4.00 -1.64 -14.18
C ALA A 73 -5.28 -1.06 -13.57
N GLY A 74 -5.45 0.25 -13.61
CA GLY A 74 -6.62 0.88 -13.01
C GLY A 74 -6.63 2.38 -13.26
N GLY A 75 -7.32 3.13 -12.43
CA GLY A 75 -7.41 4.56 -12.60
C GLY A 75 -8.12 5.29 -11.49
N GLY A 76 -8.24 6.59 -11.67
CA GLY A 76 -8.89 7.49 -10.75
C GLY A 76 -9.73 8.55 -11.46
N LEU A 77 -10.69 9.05 -10.71
CA LEU A 77 -11.53 10.18 -11.08
C LEU A 77 -11.37 11.27 -10.04
N ALA A 78 -11.09 12.50 -10.48
CA ALA A 78 -11.11 13.67 -9.61
C ALA A 78 -12.24 14.62 -9.99
N ARG A 79 -12.84 15.19 -8.98
CA ARG A 79 -13.91 16.18 -9.13
C ARG A 79 -13.59 17.41 -8.28
N PRO A 80 -12.95 18.42 -8.84
CA PRO A 80 -12.84 19.74 -8.21
C PRO A 80 -14.22 20.40 -8.13
N ASP A 81 -14.45 21.22 -7.11
CA ASP A 81 -15.75 21.86 -6.89
C ASP A 81 -16.12 22.87 -7.99
N ALA A 82 -15.11 23.47 -8.64
CA ALA A 82 -15.29 24.56 -9.58
C ALA A 82 -15.02 24.20 -11.06
N THR A 83 -14.62 22.96 -11.38
CA THR A 83 -14.22 22.57 -12.74
C THR A 83 -14.79 21.22 -13.15
N SER A 84 -14.60 20.85 -14.43
CA SER A 84 -14.95 19.53 -14.93
C SER A 84 -14.13 18.42 -14.25
N SER A 85 -14.70 17.24 -14.12
CA SER A 85 -13.99 16.04 -13.65
C SER A 85 -12.89 15.64 -14.62
N SER A 86 -11.81 15.11 -14.08
CA SER A 86 -10.71 14.50 -14.83
C SER A 86 -10.55 13.03 -14.48
N SER A 87 -9.91 12.28 -15.38
CA SER A 87 -9.65 10.86 -15.20
C SER A 87 -8.21 10.51 -15.54
N ASP A 88 -7.60 9.68 -14.73
CA ASP A 88 -6.26 9.12 -14.94
C ASP A 88 -6.31 7.61 -15.03
N TYR A 89 -5.41 7.03 -15.82
CA TYR A 89 -5.24 5.60 -15.97
C TYR A 89 -3.81 5.22 -15.65
N ILE A 90 -3.64 4.17 -14.85
CA ILE A 90 -2.34 3.65 -14.43
C ILE A 90 -2.13 2.27 -15.03
N LEU A 91 -0.91 2.05 -15.53
CA LEU A 91 -0.37 0.73 -15.79
C LEU A 91 0.99 0.63 -15.09
N GLN A 92 1.14 -0.36 -14.20
CA GLN A 92 2.34 -0.58 -13.40
C GLN A 92 2.73 -2.06 -13.41
N GLY A 93 4.03 -2.32 -13.46
CA GLY A 93 4.64 -3.60 -13.16
C GLY A 93 5.45 -3.51 -11.87
N LYS A 94 5.42 -4.56 -11.05
CA LYS A 94 6.22 -4.68 -9.82
C LYS A 94 6.80 -6.08 -9.71
N THR A 95 8.06 -6.16 -9.32
CA THR A 95 8.78 -7.42 -9.07
C THR A 95 9.61 -7.31 -7.81
N LEU A 96 9.89 -8.44 -7.14
CA LEU A 96 10.73 -8.48 -5.96
C LEU A 96 12.07 -9.13 -6.27
N PHE A 97 13.15 -8.49 -5.83
CA PHE A 97 14.48 -9.10 -5.79
C PHE A 97 14.63 -9.96 -4.53
N ARG A 98 13.93 -9.57 -3.46
CA ARG A 98 13.85 -10.28 -2.21
C ARG A 98 12.48 -10.06 -1.59
N SER A 99 11.76 -11.13 -1.30
CA SER A 99 10.49 -11.06 -0.57
C SER A 99 10.72 -10.71 0.89
N LEU A 100 9.83 -9.93 1.48
CA LEU A 100 9.83 -9.65 2.91
C LEU A 100 9.54 -10.94 3.67
N ALA A 101 10.47 -11.33 4.53
CA ALA A 101 10.31 -12.47 5.43
C ALA A 101 10.07 -11.98 6.87
N PRO A 102 9.43 -12.76 7.74
CA PRO A 102 9.29 -12.47 9.16
C PRO A 102 10.64 -12.16 9.81
N GLY A 103 10.72 -11.06 10.58
CA GLY A 103 11.96 -10.58 11.19
C GLY A 103 13.07 -10.21 10.22
N GLY A 104 12.77 -10.09 8.93
CA GLY A 104 13.72 -9.83 7.86
C GLY A 104 13.43 -8.55 7.09
N TRP A 105 13.93 -8.52 5.85
CA TRP A 105 13.70 -7.40 4.94
C TRP A 105 13.40 -7.89 3.52
N GLY A 106 12.71 -7.05 2.76
CA GLY A 106 12.39 -7.27 1.36
C GLY A 106 12.73 -6.05 0.51
N MET A 107 12.91 -6.26 -0.79
CA MET A 107 13.20 -5.21 -1.76
C MET A 107 12.68 -5.60 -3.14
N GLY A 108 12.21 -4.61 -3.88
CA GLY A 108 11.71 -4.80 -5.23
C GLY A 108 11.98 -3.63 -6.16
N LEU A 109 11.34 -3.69 -7.30
CA LEU A 109 11.28 -2.61 -8.29
C LEU A 109 9.85 -2.50 -8.78
N ALA A 110 9.33 -1.29 -8.79
CA ALA A 110 8.09 -0.95 -9.46
C ALA A 110 8.36 0.10 -10.54
N PHE A 111 7.68 -0.02 -11.66
CA PHE A 111 7.75 0.93 -12.76
C PHE A 111 6.39 1.03 -13.44
N GLY A 112 6.07 2.19 -13.93
CA GLY A 112 4.75 2.39 -14.51
C GLY A 112 4.59 3.69 -15.27
N ARG A 113 3.36 3.86 -15.72
CA ARG A 113 2.95 5.03 -16.46
C ARG A 113 1.55 5.45 -16.03
N VAL A 114 1.36 6.78 -15.91
CA VAL A 114 0.05 7.39 -15.76
C VAL A 114 -0.29 8.10 -17.05
N LEU A 115 -1.44 7.79 -17.61
CA LEU A 115 -2.05 8.51 -18.74
C LEU A 115 -2.98 9.57 -18.16
N HIS A 116 -2.87 10.82 -18.66
CA HIS A 116 -3.63 11.96 -18.16
C HIS A 116 -3.42 12.26 -16.66
N PRO A 117 -2.20 12.63 -16.22
CA PRO A 117 -1.88 12.86 -14.81
C PRO A 117 -2.46 14.18 -14.28
N GLU A 118 -3.75 14.37 -14.47
CA GLU A 118 -4.47 15.60 -14.12
C GLU A 118 -5.53 15.37 -13.03
N VAL A 119 -5.59 14.16 -12.48
CA VAL A 119 -6.46 13.88 -11.35
C VAL A 119 -5.93 14.61 -10.15
N ASN A 120 -6.39 15.80 -9.97
CA ASN A 120 -6.08 16.70 -8.90
C ASN A 120 -4.64 16.57 -8.36
N PRO A 121 -3.92 17.61 -8.08
CA PRO A 121 -2.57 17.55 -7.52
C PRO A 121 -2.55 16.92 -6.11
N GLY A 122 -3.28 15.85 -5.94
CA GLY A 122 -3.22 15.05 -4.73
C GLY A 122 -1.82 14.48 -4.55
N PRO A 123 -1.39 14.26 -3.32
CA PRO A 123 -0.06 13.77 -3.04
C PRO A 123 0.06 12.34 -3.56
N ASN A 124 0.70 12.20 -4.68
CA ASN A 124 1.17 10.92 -5.19
C ASN A 124 2.60 11.07 -5.70
N LEU A 125 3.35 9.98 -5.72
CA LEU A 125 4.71 9.93 -6.25
C LEU A 125 4.76 9.35 -7.67
N LEU A 126 3.62 9.36 -8.36
CA LEU A 126 3.46 8.81 -9.70
C LEU A 126 3.47 9.96 -10.70
N GLY A 127 4.29 9.85 -11.73
CA GLY A 127 4.31 10.77 -12.87
C GLY A 127 3.83 10.09 -14.14
N ASN A 128 3.93 10.77 -15.28
CA ASN A 128 3.61 10.18 -16.57
C ASN A 128 4.42 8.92 -16.86
N THR A 129 5.65 8.87 -16.38
CA THR A 129 6.48 7.67 -16.31
C THR A 129 7.20 7.72 -14.96
N TYR A 130 7.30 6.61 -14.30
CA TYR A 130 7.93 6.54 -12.99
C TYR A 130 8.56 5.17 -12.74
N ALA A 131 9.53 5.15 -11.84
CA ALA A 131 10.08 3.93 -11.27
C ALA A 131 10.51 4.20 -9.83
N TYR A 132 10.37 3.20 -8.97
CA TYR A 132 10.84 3.27 -7.59
C TYR A 132 11.24 1.90 -7.06
N VAL A 133 12.10 1.91 -6.05
CA VAL A 133 12.56 0.74 -5.32
C VAL A 133 11.88 0.77 -3.94
N PRO A 134 10.94 -0.13 -3.67
CA PRO A 134 10.40 -0.34 -2.35
C PRO A 134 11.33 -1.24 -1.54
N VAL A 135 11.60 -0.84 -0.30
CA VAL A 135 12.30 -1.62 0.72
C VAL A 135 11.41 -1.71 1.93
N SER A 136 11.21 -2.91 2.46
CA SER A 136 10.46 -3.13 3.70
C SER A 136 11.31 -3.90 4.70
N ILE A 137 11.21 -3.53 5.97
CA ILE A 137 11.94 -4.15 7.08
C ILE A 137 10.94 -4.52 8.16
N SER A 138 10.94 -5.79 8.56
CA SER A 138 10.14 -6.29 9.67
C SER A 138 10.95 -6.22 10.96
N LEU A 139 10.37 -5.60 11.98
CA LEU A 139 10.95 -5.32 13.28
C LEU A 139 10.00 -5.77 14.39
N LEU A 140 10.52 -5.92 15.62
CA LEU A 140 9.74 -6.21 16.82
C LEU A 140 8.83 -7.45 16.65
N ASP A 141 9.39 -8.54 16.15
CA ASP A 141 8.66 -9.78 15.88
C ASP A 141 7.42 -9.55 15.00
N ASP A 142 7.62 -8.88 13.88
CA ASP A 142 6.60 -8.51 12.88
C ASP A 142 5.49 -7.56 13.41
N ARG A 143 5.68 -6.97 14.58
CA ARG A 143 4.74 -5.96 15.09
C ARG A 143 4.90 -4.60 14.43
N LEU A 144 6.10 -4.28 13.97
CA LEU A 144 6.39 -3.03 13.26
C LEU A 144 7.01 -3.37 11.91
N ILE A 145 6.40 -2.90 10.85
CA ILE A 145 6.98 -2.99 9.50
C ILE A 145 7.21 -1.59 9.00
N THR A 146 8.45 -1.31 8.61
CA THR A 146 8.84 -0.02 8.04
C THR A 146 9.05 -0.17 6.55
N HIS A 147 8.69 0.87 5.80
CA HIS A 147 8.81 0.93 4.34
C HIS A 147 9.61 2.15 3.97
N VAL A 148 10.51 2.01 3.00
CA VAL A 148 11.29 3.09 2.44
C VAL A 148 11.22 2.97 0.92
N ASN A 149 10.83 4.05 0.25
CA ASN A 149 10.84 4.12 -1.21
C ASN A 149 11.84 5.18 -1.68
N PHE A 150 12.56 4.85 -2.72
CA PHE A 150 13.34 5.80 -3.52
C PHE A 150 12.99 5.62 -4.98
N GLY A 151 12.75 6.72 -5.67
CA GLY A 151 12.29 6.64 -7.03
C GLY A 151 12.55 7.89 -7.85
N TRP A 152 12.01 7.83 -9.03
CA TRP A 152 12.06 8.88 -10.03
C TRP A 152 10.71 8.94 -10.74
N LEU A 153 10.30 10.13 -11.08
CA LEU A 153 9.17 10.37 -11.95
C LEU A 153 9.50 11.42 -13.02
N LYS A 154 8.86 11.28 -14.16
CA LYS A 154 8.83 12.31 -15.20
C LYS A 154 7.46 12.95 -15.22
N ASP A 155 7.44 14.26 -15.08
CA ASP A 155 6.26 15.08 -15.26
C ASP A 155 6.20 15.56 -16.72
N ARG A 156 5.14 15.20 -17.44
CA ARG A 156 4.99 15.55 -18.85
C ARG A 156 4.60 17.02 -19.03
N ALA A 157 3.82 17.57 -18.12
CA ALA A 157 3.32 18.94 -18.22
C ALA A 157 4.46 19.94 -18.06
N THR A 158 5.31 19.73 -17.05
CA THR A 158 6.49 20.58 -16.80
C THR A 158 7.74 20.12 -17.54
N ARG A 159 7.74 18.88 -18.09
CA ARG A 159 8.89 18.18 -18.69
C ARG A 159 10.04 17.95 -17.69
N GLU A 160 9.75 18.01 -16.41
CA GLU A 160 10.73 17.85 -15.34
C GLU A 160 10.91 16.39 -14.94
N ASP A 161 12.14 16.07 -14.59
CA ASP A 161 12.48 14.84 -13.88
C ASP A 161 12.59 15.18 -12.38
N ARG A 162 11.97 14.35 -11.53
CA ARG A 162 11.97 14.54 -10.08
C ARG A 162 12.38 13.26 -9.37
N ALA A 163 13.29 13.38 -8.42
CA ALA A 163 13.54 12.30 -7.46
C ALA A 163 12.37 12.24 -6.45
N THR A 164 11.95 11.04 -6.11
CA THR A 164 10.87 10.77 -5.15
C THR A 164 11.38 9.95 -3.98
N TRP A 165 10.76 10.11 -2.82
CA TRP A 165 11.08 9.36 -1.63
C TRP A 165 9.85 9.20 -0.73
N GLY A 166 9.84 8.15 0.08
CA GLY A 166 8.82 7.92 1.08
C GLY A 166 9.37 7.07 2.21
N VAL A 167 8.90 7.33 3.43
CA VAL A 167 9.14 6.52 4.62
C VAL A 167 7.81 6.29 5.29
N GLY A 168 7.42 5.03 5.45
CA GLY A 168 6.17 4.61 6.05
C GLY A 168 6.39 3.58 7.14
N ALA A 169 5.38 3.40 7.99
CA ALA A 169 5.37 2.40 9.03
C ALA A 169 3.95 1.86 9.25
N GLU A 170 3.88 0.56 9.49
CA GLU A 170 2.70 -0.17 9.92
C GLU A 170 2.99 -0.79 11.30
N LEU A 171 2.22 -0.40 12.31
CA LEU A 171 2.32 -0.93 13.66
C LEU A 171 1.09 -1.78 13.97
N ARG A 172 1.29 -3.07 14.23
CA ARG A 172 0.23 -3.96 14.69
C ARG A 172 -0.16 -3.60 16.13
N LEU A 173 -1.38 -3.11 16.30
CA LEU A 173 -1.96 -2.76 17.59
C LEU A 173 -2.58 -4.00 18.24
N ASP A 174 -3.32 -4.78 17.46
CA ASP A 174 -3.88 -6.09 17.81
C ASP A 174 -4.04 -6.99 16.57
N GLU A 175 -4.86 -8.03 16.65
CA GLU A 175 -5.09 -8.98 15.54
C GLU A 175 -5.80 -8.37 14.33
N ARG A 176 -6.54 -7.28 14.51
CA ARG A 176 -7.35 -6.65 13.47
C ARG A 176 -6.96 -5.22 13.16
N TRP A 177 -6.24 -4.55 14.06
CA TRP A 177 -5.93 -3.14 13.92
C TRP A 177 -4.44 -2.90 13.66
N LEU A 178 -4.17 -2.11 12.63
CA LEU A 178 -2.85 -1.56 12.36
C LEU A 178 -2.90 -0.03 12.47
N GLY A 179 -1.94 0.56 13.17
CA GLY A 179 -1.62 1.97 13.05
C GLY A 179 -0.74 2.19 11.83
N ILE A 180 -0.98 3.27 11.10
CA ILE A 180 -0.28 3.62 9.86
C ILE A 180 0.24 5.04 9.97
N ALA A 181 1.48 5.28 9.58
CA ALA A 181 2.04 6.62 9.44
C ALA A 181 3.06 6.65 8.32
N GLU A 182 3.12 7.77 7.57
CA GLU A 182 4.16 7.99 6.56
C GLU A 182 4.47 9.45 6.35
N VAL A 183 5.68 9.69 5.83
CA VAL A 183 6.14 10.96 5.27
C VAL A 183 6.71 10.68 3.88
N PHE A 184 6.33 11.47 2.88
CA PHE A 184 6.76 11.28 1.51
C PHE A 184 6.84 12.60 0.76
N GLY A 185 7.56 12.61 -0.36
CA GLY A 185 7.71 13.80 -1.17
C GLY A 185 8.57 13.59 -2.40
N ASP A 186 8.82 14.68 -3.08
CA ASP A 186 9.72 14.76 -4.23
C ASP A 186 10.78 15.85 -4.03
N SER A 187 11.71 15.95 -5.00
CA SER A 187 12.82 16.92 -4.95
C SER A 187 12.42 18.39 -5.15
N ARG A 188 11.14 18.68 -5.41
CA ARG A 188 10.65 20.03 -5.75
C ARG A 188 9.66 20.56 -4.73
N ASN A 189 8.82 19.71 -4.21
CA ASN A 189 7.71 20.09 -3.35
C ASN A 189 8.05 19.89 -1.87
N LYS A 190 7.36 20.63 -1.00
CA LYS A 190 7.38 20.36 0.43
C LYS A 190 6.79 18.95 0.66
N PRO A 191 7.36 18.18 1.60
CA PRO A 191 6.88 16.84 1.88
C PRO A 191 5.45 16.82 2.43
N TYR A 192 4.84 15.67 2.34
CA TYR A 192 3.53 15.37 2.87
C TYR A 192 3.67 14.36 4.02
N THR A 193 2.72 14.39 4.93
CA THR A 193 2.57 13.37 5.96
C THR A 193 1.13 12.88 5.98
N GLN A 194 0.96 11.60 6.29
CA GLN A 194 -0.36 11.07 6.66
C GLN A 194 -0.23 10.02 7.76
N PHE A 195 -1.29 9.86 8.51
CA PHE A 195 -1.42 8.85 9.56
C PHE A 195 -2.85 8.38 9.67
N GLY A 196 -3.05 7.20 10.19
CA GLY A 196 -4.37 6.62 10.34
C GLY A 196 -4.33 5.19 10.81
N THR A 197 -5.38 4.45 10.48
CA THR A 197 -5.55 3.07 10.90
C THR A 197 -6.07 2.20 9.76
N ARG A 198 -5.75 0.92 9.85
CA ARG A 198 -6.32 -0.14 9.03
C ARG A 198 -7.03 -1.13 9.92
N PHE A 199 -8.20 -1.56 9.50
CA PHE A 199 -9.01 -2.57 10.15
C PHE A 199 -9.23 -3.76 9.23
N SER A 200 -8.83 -4.96 9.66
CA SER A 200 -9.12 -6.22 8.97
C SER A 200 -10.51 -6.69 9.35
N LEU A 201 -11.49 -6.45 8.49
CA LEU A 201 -12.87 -6.86 8.70
C LEU A 201 -13.00 -8.38 8.55
N LEU A 202 -12.37 -8.93 7.51
CA LEU A 202 -12.23 -10.34 7.20
C LEU A 202 -10.77 -10.63 6.84
N SER A 203 -10.42 -11.89 6.65
CA SER A 203 -9.07 -12.30 6.23
C SER A 203 -8.68 -11.72 4.86
N ASP A 204 -9.64 -11.52 4.00
CA ASP A 204 -9.51 -11.05 2.63
C ASP A 204 -10.02 -9.61 2.40
N PHE A 205 -10.57 -8.96 3.44
CA PHE A 205 -11.15 -7.62 3.32
C PHE A 205 -10.65 -6.66 4.41
N GLN A 206 -10.10 -5.54 3.98
CA GLN A 206 -9.54 -4.50 4.85
C GLN A 206 -10.13 -3.14 4.53
N ILE A 207 -10.26 -2.31 5.55
CA ILE A 207 -10.71 -0.91 5.46
C ILE A 207 -9.63 -0.02 6.08
N ASP A 208 -9.35 1.11 5.44
CA ASP A 208 -8.38 2.09 5.91
C ASP A 208 -9.03 3.45 6.09
N ALA A 209 -8.56 4.20 7.09
CA ALA A 209 -8.87 5.61 7.26
C ALA A 209 -7.61 6.39 7.62
N THR A 210 -7.29 7.43 6.85
CA THR A 210 -6.10 8.26 7.10
C THR A 210 -6.42 9.74 6.98
N LEU A 211 -5.68 10.55 7.74
CA LEU A 211 -5.63 11.99 7.64
C LEU A 211 -4.25 12.40 7.14
N GLY A 212 -4.19 13.33 6.22
CA GLY A 212 -2.92 13.79 5.68
C GLY A 212 -2.87 15.30 5.41
N ALA A 213 -1.65 15.80 5.33
CA ALA A 213 -1.38 17.20 5.05
C ALA A 213 0.02 17.41 4.45
N GLN A 214 0.21 18.52 3.74
CA GLN A 214 1.52 18.98 3.32
C GLN A 214 2.16 19.85 4.40
N PHE A 215 3.46 19.66 4.66
CA PHE A 215 4.21 20.47 5.64
C PHE A 215 4.21 21.95 5.26
N GLY A 216 3.86 22.80 6.22
CA GLY A 216 3.91 24.27 6.06
C GLY A 216 2.96 24.83 4.99
N ALA A 217 1.96 24.06 4.57
CA ALA A 217 0.90 24.58 3.71
C ALA A 217 -0.25 25.14 4.55
N SER A 218 -0.82 26.24 4.11
CA SER A 218 -2.12 26.69 4.59
C SER A 218 -3.17 25.65 4.24
N GLY A 219 -4.06 25.32 5.15
CA GLY A 219 -5.08 24.28 5.18
C GLY A 219 -5.70 23.68 3.92
N VAL A 220 -5.32 24.13 2.72
CA VAL A 220 -5.83 23.66 1.43
C VAL A 220 -5.30 22.25 1.06
N ASN A 221 -4.06 21.95 1.45
CA ASN A 221 -3.40 20.67 1.14
C ASN A 221 -3.51 19.67 2.29
N ARG A 222 -4.69 19.50 2.84
CA ARG A 222 -5.04 18.45 3.81
C ARG A 222 -6.17 17.59 3.26
N TRP A 223 -6.21 16.35 3.66
CA TRP A 223 -7.23 15.41 3.19
C TRP A 223 -7.61 14.37 4.25
N LEU A 224 -8.82 13.86 4.12
CA LEU A 224 -9.25 12.59 4.69
C LEU A 224 -9.23 11.54 3.58
N SER A 225 -8.65 10.38 3.82
CA SER A 225 -8.72 9.24 2.92
C SER A 225 -9.45 8.07 3.57
N LEU A 226 -10.33 7.45 2.80
CA LEU A 226 -10.99 6.19 3.15
C LEU A 226 -10.65 5.18 2.07
N GLY A 227 -10.11 4.05 2.45
CA GLY A 227 -9.68 3.01 1.54
C GLY A 227 -10.30 1.66 1.87
N LEU A 228 -10.31 0.80 0.89
CA LEU A 228 -10.64 -0.60 1.02
C LEU A 228 -9.68 -1.44 0.19
N ARG A 229 -9.44 -2.66 0.65
CA ARG A 229 -8.69 -3.66 -0.07
C ARG A 229 -9.41 -4.99 0.01
N TYR A 230 -9.54 -5.63 -1.14
CA TYR A 230 -10.06 -6.97 -1.26
C TYR A 230 -9.03 -7.88 -1.92
N ILE A 231 -8.73 -9.01 -1.28
CA ILE A 231 -7.75 -9.99 -1.72
C ILE A 231 -8.45 -11.33 -1.72
N PRO A 232 -9.05 -11.76 -2.84
CA PRO A 232 -9.65 -13.09 -2.91
C PRO A 232 -8.58 -14.15 -2.72
N ASP A 233 -9.02 -15.33 -2.30
CA ASP A 233 -8.19 -16.53 -2.33
C ASP A 233 -7.66 -16.78 -3.74
N LYS A 234 -6.72 -17.71 -3.86
CA LYS A 234 -6.11 -18.08 -5.14
C LYS A 234 -7.19 -18.31 -6.21
N LEU A 235 -7.09 -17.59 -7.33
CA LEU A 235 -8.09 -17.61 -8.40
C LEU A 235 -7.81 -18.67 -9.48
N TRP A 236 -6.55 -19.16 -9.63
CA TRP A 236 -6.10 -20.19 -10.57
C TRP A 236 -4.88 -20.98 -10.11
#